data_3e7c23a58eedf0346a69dab60476fd6c
#
_entry.id   3e7c23a58eedf0346a69dab60476fd6c
#
_cell.length_a   1.000
_cell.length_b   1.000
_cell.length_c   1.000
_cell.angle_alpha   90.00
_cell.angle_beta   90.00
_cell.angle_gamma   90.00
#
_symmetry.space_group_name_H-M   'P 1'
#
loop_
_entity.id
_entity.type
_entity.pdbx_description
1 polymer ?
#
loop_
_entity_poly.entity_id
_entity_poly.type
_entity_poly.pdbx_seq_one_letter_code
_entity_poly.pdbx_strand_id
1 'polypeptide(L)'
;METTTEENIRIIFGLKLKKLRTDKGLSLQQLSELSKVSVSYMNEIENGKKYPKPDKINELAKALGTTYDQLVSLKINKNLTPVVQVLNLRIINDFLFETFGVDKGLLMSMMANAPTSLSALINSVFEIARNYNLQEEHFYFSCLRSYQEMNDNYFEDIEDAVEKFKADAGINQPQQLTSEQYMQLLKQHFNYRVQESDFSDFPKLRGFRSVYVKGEQPTLLYNTRLTEQQKIFLFGKELGFATMKIEKRPITTSWLKVESFDHVMNNFKGAYFAQALHINKESLIQDLEHLFAQTTWQPNLVLALLEKYNASPEMLFQRISNLLPKFFGFNELYFIRYSSKEPSKHLKEISKELHMSRNQVDLEYIINEQNYRRWITKTMVKHLDDKFHETEGTKTFVDAVISENEEKDQYLTISMLRPMPELNNNANSVTIGFVLTEAVRRKVQFLNDPTLKFEKLGNVAELHYETPYALRKKRDEEIKMAEYDRLTKELNSSVTV
;
A
#
# COMPACT_ATOMS: atom_id res chain seq x y z
N MET A 1 14.79 -12.26 -22.81
CA MET A 1 13.73 -13.29 -22.84
C MET A 1 13.27 -13.43 -21.40
N GLU A 2 12.11 -12.90 -21.08
CA GLU A 2 11.50 -13.09 -19.74
C GLU A 2 11.17 -14.56 -19.57
N THR A 3 11.64 -15.15 -18.48
CA THR A 3 11.40 -16.55 -18.13
C THR A 3 9.93 -16.72 -17.73
N THR A 4 9.18 -17.40 -18.59
CA THR A 4 7.79 -17.77 -18.29
C THR A 4 7.77 -18.60 -17.00
N THR A 5 6.99 -18.20 -16.00
CA THR A 5 6.90 -18.89 -14.72
C THR A 5 6.28 -20.28 -14.87
N GLU A 6 6.56 -21.22 -13.95
CA GLU A 6 5.93 -22.56 -13.95
C GLU A 6 4.40 -22.49 -13.91
N GLU A 7 3.87 -21.48 -13.21
CA GLU A 7 2.44 -21.23 -13.16
C GLU A 7 1.87 -20.85 -14.52
N ASN A 8 2.53 -19.92 -15.24
CA ASN A 8 2.12 -19.53 -16.58
C ASN A 8 2.15 -20.72 -17.56
N ILE A 9 3.14 -21.59 -17.44
CA ILE A 9 3.22 -22.82 -18.26
C ILE A 9 1.99 -23.72 -18.01
N ARG A 10 1.60 -23.91 -16.74
CA ARG A 10 0.39 -24.68 -16.38
C ARG A 10 -0.87 -24.08 -16.97
N ILE A 11 -1.04 -22.77 -16.83
CA ILE A 11 -2.19 -22.03 -17.38
C ILE A 11 -2.25 -22.16 -18.90
N ILE A 12 -1.12 -21.91 -19.59
CA ILE A 12 -1.05 -22.00 -21.06
C ILE A 12 -1.42 -23.42 -21.55
N PHE A 13 -0.89 -24.45 -20.88
CA PHE A 13 -1.23 -25.84 -21.21
C PHE A 13 -2.72 -26.12 -21.03
N GLY A 14 -3.29 -25.71 -19.90
CA GLY A 14 -4.71 -25.88 -19.58
C GLY A 14 -5.62 -25.21 -20.60
N LEU A 15 -5.30 -23.96 -20.98
CA LEU A 15 -6.06 -23.23 -21.99
C LEU A 15 -6.01 -23.91 -23.36
N LYS A 16 -4.86 -24.45 -23.76
CA LYS A 16 -4.74 -25.22 -25.02
C LYS A 16 -5.56 -26.49 -24.99
N LEU A 17 -5.48 -27.22 -23.89
CA LEU A 17 -6.25 -28.45 -23.70
C LEU A 17 -7.75 -28.16 -23.83
N LYS A 18 -8.25 -27.18 -23.09
CA LYS A 18 -9.64 -26.74 -23.13
C LYS A 18 -10.07 -26.33 -24.53
N LYS A 19 -9.24 -25.52 -25.21
CA LYS A 19 -9.51 -25.08 -26.56
C LYS A 19 -9.64 -26.24 -27.54
N LEU A 20 -8.66 -27.17 -27.54
CA LEU A 20 -8.70 -28.36 -28.43
C LEU A 20 -9.91 -29.25 -28.13
N ARG A 21 -10.26 -29.42 -26.87
CA ARG A 21 -11.45 -30.17 -26.46
C ARG A 21 -12.74 -29.51 -26.98
N THR A 22 -12.89 -28.20 -26.77
CA THR A 22 -14.08 -27.47 -27.18
C THR A 22 -14.20 -27.34 -28.71
N ASP A 23 -13.09 -27.18 -29.43
CA ASP A 23 -13.08 -27.16 -30.90
C ASP A 23 -13.53 -28.48 -31.49
N LYS A 24 -13.36 -29.59 -30.76
CA LYS A 24 -13.88 -30.92 -31.14
C LYS A 24 -15.29 -31.21 -30.62
N GLY A 25 -15.92 -30.26 -29.94
CA GLY A 25 -17.25 -30.42 -29.37
C GLY A 25 -17.32 -31.43 -28.21
N LEU A 26 -16.20 -31.80 -27.59
CA LEU A 26 -16.15 -32.79 -26.52
C LEU A 26 -16.45 -32.15 -25.16
N SER A 27 -17.31 -32.84 -24.36
CA SER A 27 -17.45 -32.56 -22.94
C SER A 27 -16.22 -33.06 -22.15
N LEU A 28 -16.03 -32.58 -20.91
CA LEU A 28 -14.98 -33.12 -20.02
C LEU A 28 -15.15 -34.64 -19.81
N GLN A 29 -16.40 -35.09 -19.71
CA GLN A 29 -16.70 -36.53 -19.51
C GLN A 29 -16.33 -37.37 -20.72
N GLN A 30 -16.67 -36.91 -21.93
CA GLN A 30 -16.30 -37.60 -23.17
C GLN A 30 -14.78 -37.65 -23.37
N LEU A 31 -14.06 -36.56 -23.09
CA LEU A 31 -12.59 -36.60 -23.15
C LEU A 31 -11.99 -37.50 -22.07
N SER A 32 -12.61 -37.59 -20.88
CA SER A 32 -12.21 -38.55 -19.82
C SER A 32 -12.30 -40.01 -20.27
N GLU A 33 -13.40 -40.35 -20.91
CA GLU A 33 -13.61 -41.71 -21.45
C GLU A 33 -12.58 -42.08 -22.52
N LEU A 34 -12.28 -41.12 -23.43
CA LEU A 34 -11.33 -41.33 -24.53
C LEU A 34 -9.87 -41.37 -24.06
N SER A 35 -9.51 -40.56 -23.06
CA SER A 35 -8.12 -40.38 -22.61
C SER A 35 -7.77 -41.19 -21.37
N LYS A 36 -8.76 -41.82 -20.71
CA LYS A 36 -8.61 -42.51 -19.40
C LYS A 36 -8.02 -41.59 -18.31
N VAL A 37 -8.22 -40.26 -18.45
CA VAL A 37 -7.87 -39.27 -17.45
C VAL A 37 -9.13 -38.83 -16.73
N SER A 38 -9.15 -38.82 -15.40
CA SER A 38 -10.37 -38.50 -14.65
C SER A 38 -10.87 -37.06 -14.93
N VAL A 39 -12.19 -36.87 -14.90
CA VAL A 39 -12.85 -35.59 -15.10
C VAL A 39 -12.31 -34.52 -14.13
N SER A 40 -12.17 -34.90 -12.84
CA SER A 40 -11.64 -33.98 -11.83
C SER A 40 -10.22 -33.51 -12.15
N TYR A 41 -9.34 -34.45 -12.55
CA TYR A 41 -7.96 -34.12 -12.89
C TYR A 41 -7.87 -33.26 -14.17
N MET A 42 -8.69 -33.53 -15.17
CA MET A 42 -8.77 -32.68 -16.38
C MET A 42 -9.26 -31.27 -16.05
N ASN A 43 -10.26 -31.16 -15.18
CA ASN A 43 -10.74 -29.85 -14.75
C ASN A 43 -9.65 -29.06 -14.03
N GLU A 44 -8.84 -29.71 -13.18
CA GLU A 44 -7.69 -29.07 -12.54
C GLU A 44 -6.62 -28.65 -13.57
N ILE A 45 -6.39 -29.45 -14.61
CA ILE A 45 -5.45 -29.11 -15.69
C ILE A 45 -5.98 -27.93 -16.51
N GLU A 46 -7.24 -27.99 -16.97
CA GLU A 46 -7.85 -26.92 -17.79
C GLU A 46 -7.91 -25.58 -17.07
N ASN A 47 -7.99 -25.60 -15.72
CA ASN A 47 -7.94 -24.39 -14.87
C ASN A 47 -6.52 -24.00 -14.45
N GLY A 48 -5.47 -24.62 -15.00
CA GLY A 48 -4.07 -24.29 -14.70
C GLY A 48 -3.59 -24.68 -13.30
N LYS A 49 -4.39 -25.42 -12.53
CA LYS A 49 -4.04 -25.85 -11.16
C LYS A 49 -3.00 -26.96 -11.12
N LYS A 50 -2.99 -27.82 -12.15
CA LYS A 50 -2.04 -28.93 -12.27
C LYS A 50 -1.43 -29.02 -13.65
N TYR A 51 -0.17 -29.45 -13.71
CA TYR A 51 0.51 -29.84 -14.94
C TYR A 51 0.53 -31.36 -15.05
N PRO A 52 0.06 -31.97 -16.17
CA PRO A 52 -0.01 -33.43 -16.28
C PRO A 52 1.37 -34.04 -16.48
N LYS A 53 1.51 -35.28 -16.04
CA LYS A 53 2.72 -36.10 -16.31
C LYS A 53 2.82 -36.43 -17.80
N PRO A 54 4.03 -36.74 -18.34
CA PRO A 54 4.24 -37.03 -19.75
C PRO A 54 3.37 -38.13 -20.33
N ASP A 55 3.11 -39.20 -19.56
CA ASP A 55 2.21 -40.29 -19.93
C ASP A 55 0.78 -39.77 -20.15
N LYS A 56 0.29 -38.93 -19.25
CA LYS A 56 -1.05 -38.33 -19.35
C LYS A 56 -1.16 -37.33 -20.50
N ILE A 57 -0.11 -36.58 -20.80
CA ILE A 57 -0.05 -35.71 -21.98
C ILE A 57 -0.18 -36.51 -23.26
N ASN A 58 0.48 -37.67 -23.36
CA ASN A 58 0.37 -38.57 -24.52
C ASN A 58 -1.04 -39.16 -24.67
N GLU A 59 -1.71 -39.54 -23.58
CA GLU A 59 -3.09 -40.05 -23.60
C GLU A 59 -4.07 -38.94 -24.09
N LEU A 60 -3.92 -37.73 -23.57
CA LEU A 60 -4.72 -36.56 -23.99
C LEU A 60 -4.45 -36.19 -25.46
N ALA A 61 -3.18 -36.22 -25.88
CA ALA A 61 -2.81 -35.91 -27.27
C ALA A 61 -3.47 -36.92 -28.25
N LYS A 62 -3.41 -38.21 -27.94
CA LYS A 62 -4.07 -39.26 -28.74
C LYS A 62 -5.58 -39.08 -28.81
N ALA A 63 -6.24 -38.82 -27.67
CA ALA A 63 -7.68 -38.60 -27.59
C ALA A 63 -8.13 -37.36 -28.38
N LEU A 64 -7.30 -36.35 -28.38
CA LEU A 64 -7.55 -35.10 -29.12
C LEU A 64 -7.00 -35.11 -30.57
N GLY A 65 -6.39 -36.22 -31.05
CA GLY A 65 -5.82 -36.30 -32.38
C GLY A 65 -4.77 -35.22 -32.67
N THR A 66 -3.94 -34.95 -31.68
CA THR A 66 -2.83 -33.99 -31.75
C THR A 66 -1.53 -34.67 -31.34
N THR A 67 -0.41 -33.96 -31.38
CA THR A 67 0.88 -34.51 -30.93
C THR A 67 1.23 -34.01 -29.52
N TYR A 68 2.10 -34.76 -28.80
CA TYR A 68 2.68 -34.33 -27.53
C TYR A 68 3.30 -32.95 -27.65
N ASP A 69 4.14 -32.74 -28.68
CA ASP A 69 4.86 -31.48 -28.91
C ASP A 69 3.92 -30.30 -29.16
N GLN A 70 2.80 -30.52 -29.81
CA GLN A 70 1.78 -29.49 -30.01
C GLN A 70 1.11 -29.07 -28.71
N LEU A 71 0.87 -29.99 -27.79
CA LEU A 71 0.28 -29.70 -26.49
C LEU A 71 1.29 -28.98 -25.58
N VAL A 72 2.53 -29.44 -25.52
CA VAL A 72 3.58 -28.91 -24.62
C VAL A 72 4.21 -27.62 -25.15
N SER A 73 4.23 -27.45 -26.47
CA SER A 73 4.83 -26.27 -27.10
C SER A 73 4.23 -24.97 -26.58
N LEU A 74 5.06 -24.00 -26.26
CA LEU A 74 4.62 -22.63 -25.91
C LEU A 74 4.16 -21.83 -27.14
N LYS A 75 4.27 -22.37 -28.35
CA LYS A 75 3.69 -21.78 -29.58
C LYS A 75 2.19 -21.89 -29.54
N ILE A 76 1.49 -20.79 -29.67
CA ILE A 76 0.06 -20.65 -29.45
C ILE A 76 -0.60 -20.21 -30.74
N ASN A 77 -1.84 -20.66 -30.96
CA ASN A 77 -2.69 -20.20 -32.07
C ASN A 77 -2.96 -18.70 -31.92
N LYS A 78 -3.12 -17.98 -33.02
CA LYS A 78 -3.40 -16.53 -33.10
C LYS A 78 -4.44 -16.04 -32.08
N ASN A 79 -5.42 -16.88 -31.73
CA ASN A 79 -6.49 -16.52 -30.79
C ASN A 79 -6.06 -16.50 -29.30
N LEU A 80 -5.04 -17.24 -28.92
CA LEU A 80 -4.53 -17.26 -27.53
C LEU A 80 -3.29 -16.37 -27.34
N THR A 81 -2.71 -15.86 -28.42
CA THR A 81 -1.54 -14.97 -28.37
C THR A 81 -1.76 -13.76 -27.45
N PRO A 82 -2.91 -13.03 -27.50
CA PRO A 82 -3.15 -11.91 -26.60
C PRO A 82 -3.19 -12.30 -25.13
N VAL A 83 -3.76 -13.47 -24.81
CA VAL A 83 -3.81 -13.96 -23.41
C VAL A 83 -2.42 -14.21 -22.86
N VAL A 84 -1.53 -14.78 -23.69
CA VAL A 84 -0.14 -15.03 -23.29
C VAL A 84 0.67 -13.75 -23.20
N GLN A 85 0.41 -12.78 -24.08
CA GLN A 85 1.03 -11.46 -23.95
C GLN A 85 0.68 -10.81 -22.61
N VAL A 86 -0.60 -10.89 -22.20
CA VAL A 86 -1.06 -10.39 -20.89
C VAL A 86 -0.41 -11.17 -19.74
N LEU A 87 -0.34 -12.51 -19.82
CA LEU A 87 0.33 -13.35 -18.80
C LEU A 87 1.82 -13.00 -18.63
N ASN A 88 2.49 -12.60 -19.71
CA ASN A 88 3.91 -12.24 -19.65
C ASN A 88 4.15 -10.80 -19.20
N LEU A 89 3.12 -10.00 -18.97
CA LEU A 89 3.27 -8.68 -18.38
C LEU A 89 3.73 -8.83 -16.93
N ARG A 90 4.81 -8.15 -16.58
CA ARG A 90 5.37 -8.18 -15.22
C ARG A 90 4.31 -7.79 -14.19
N ILE A 91 3.53 -6.75 -14.46
CA ILE A 91 2.41 -6.31 -13.60
C ILE A 91 1.45 -7.47 -13.28
N ILE A 92 1.10 -8.29 -14.28
CA ILE A 92 0.17 -9.42 -14.08
C ILE A 92 0.83 -10.54 -13.27
N ASN A 93 2.13 -10.79 -13.48
CA ASN A 93 2.86 -11.80 -12.70
C ASN A 93 3.08 -11.39 -11.24
N ASP A 94 3.31 -10.10 -11.00
CA ASP A 94 3.56 -9.53 -9.67
C ASP A 94 2.27 -9.21 -8.92
N PHE A 95 1.10 -9.30 -9.59
CA PHE A 95 -0.18 -8.99 -8.98
C PHE A 95 -0.71 -10.16 -8.16
N LEU A 96 -0.99 -9.92 -6.90
CA LEU A 96 -1.53 -10.93 -5.98
C LEU A 96 -3.03 -11.13 -6.21
N PHE A 97 -3.42 -11.88 -7.24
CA PHE A 97 -4.83 -12.16 -7.52
C PHE A 97 -5.59 -12.73 -6.32
N GLU A 98 -4.93 -13.62 -5.55
CA GLU A 98 -5.50 -14.20 -4.33
C GLU A 98 -5.86 -13.15 -3.28
N THR A 99 -5.08 -12.07 -3.17
CA THR A 99 -5.33 -10.95 -2.26
C THR A 99 -6.67 -10.27 -2.55
N PHE A 100 -7.09 -10.26 -3.83
CA PHE A 100 -8.36 -9.71 -4.28
C PHE A 100 -9.46 -10.78 -4.44
N GLY A 101 -9.20 -12.02 -4.00
CA GLY A 101 -10.15 -13.12 -4.16
C GLY A 101 -10.35 -13.57 -5.60
N VAL A 102 -9.44 -13.24 -6.52
CA VAL A 102 -9.51 -13.56 -7.94
C VAL A 102 -8.64 -14.77 -8.25
N ASP A 103 -9.23 -15.84 -8.81
CA ASP A 103 -8.48 -16.96 -9.35
C ASP A 103 -7.87 -16.56 -10.71
N LYS A 104 -6.54 -16.54 -10.78
CA LYS A 104 -5.80 -16.18 -11.99
C LYS A 104 -6.13 -17.09 -13.17
N GLY A 105 -6.29 -18.39 -12.92
CA GLY A 105 -6.65 -19.37 -13.94
C GLY A 105 -8.07 -19.14 -14.48
N LEU A 106 -9.01 -18.78 -13.60
CA LEU A 106 -10.37 -18.42 -14.00
C LEU A 106 -10.38 -17.16 -14.87
N LEU A 107 -9.67 -16.10 -14.48
CA LEU A 107 -9.55 -14.87 -15.26
C LEU A 107 -8.98 -15.17 -16.66
N MET A 108 -7.89 -15.96 -16.73
CA MET A 108 -7.27 -16.35 -18.00
C MET A 108 -8.20 -17.21 -18.86
N SER A 109 -8.99 -18.10 -18.24
CA SER A 109 -10.00 -18.89 -18.93
C SER A 109 -11.12 -18.01 -19.51
N MET A 110 -11.56 -16.99 -18.80
CA MET A 110 -12.52 -16.00 -19.32
C MET A 110 -11.95 -15.23 -20.50
N MET A 111 -10.68 -14.80 -20.43
CA MET A 111 -9.98 -14.13 -21.52
C MET A 111 -9.83 -15.05 -22.76
N ALA A 112 -9.57 -16.32 -22.57
CA ALA A 112 -9.48 -17.30 -23.66
C ALA A 112 -10.82 -17.58 -24.35
N ASN A 113 -11.93 -17.48 -23.63
CA ASN A 113 -13.28 -17.69 -24.15
C ASN A 113 -13.88 -16.45 -24.86
N ALA A 114 -13.36 -15.24 -24.57
CA ALA A 114 -13.75 -13.99 -25.20
C ALA A 114 -12.55 -13.31 -25.88
N PRO A 115 -11.91 -13.95 -26.88
CA PRO A 115 -10.51 -13.69 -27.18
C PRO A 115 -10.26 -12.32 -27.79
N THR A 116 -11.15 -11.80 -28.62
CA THR A 116 -10.88 -10.57 -29.38
C THR A 116 -11.26 -9.31 -28.61
N SER A 117 -12.46 -9.27 -28.04
CA SER A 117 -12.99 -8.07 -27.40
C SER A 117 -12.36 -7.79 -26.04
N LEU A 118 -12.20 -8.82 -25.20
CA LEU A 118 -11.62 -8.66 -23.86
C LEU A 118 -10.11 -8.39 -23.94
N SER A 119 -9.41 -9.08 -24.86
CA SER A 119 -8.00 -8.80 -25.12
C SER A 119 -7.76 -7.40 -25.68
N ALA A 120 -8.63 -6.92 -26.56
CA ALA A 120 -8.58 -5.56 -27.08
C ALA A 120 -8.81 -4.53 -25.96
N LEU A 121 -9.79 -4.77 -25.10
CA LEU A 121 -10.05 -3.90 -23.94
C LEU A 121 -8.83 -3.83 -23.00
N ILE A 122 -8.27 -4.98 -22.63
CA ILE A 122 -7.09 -5.02 -21.76
C ILE A 122 -5.90 -4.33 -22.42
N ASN A 123 -5.64 -4.60 -23.71
CA ASN A 123 -4.57 -3.92 -24.44
C ASN A 123 -4.80 -2.40 -24.49
N SER A 124 -6.04 -1.95 -24.67
CA SER A 124 -6.37 -0.51 -24.64
C SER A 124 -6.06 0.11 -23.28
N VAL A 125 -6.39 -0.57 -22.17
CA VAL A 125 -6.03 -0.10 -20.82
C VAL A 125 -4.51 0.01 -20.66
N PHE A 126 -3.75 -0.97 -21.15
CA PHE A 126 -2.28 -0.91 -21.10
C PHE A 126 -1.69 0.17 -22.03
N GLU A 127 -2.28 0.41 -23.19
CA GLU A 127 -1.87 1.51 -24.07
C GLU A 127 -2.15 2.86 -23.43
N ILE A 128 -3.30 3.04 -22.77
CA ILE A 128 -3.62 4.24 -22.00
C ILE A 128 -2.54 4.42 -20.90
N ALA A 129 -2.27 3.39 -20.09
CA ALA A 129 -1.25 3.44 -19.03
C ALA A 129 0.13 3.83 -19.59
N ARG A 130 0.51 3.28 -20.75
CA ARG A 130 1.77 3.62 -21.43
C ARG A 130 1.79 5.04 -21.98
N ASN A 131 0.72 5.48 -22.60
CA ASN A 131 0.62 6.83 -23.20
C ASN A 131 0.67 7.92 -22.13
N TYR A 132 0.12 7.65 -20.93
CA TYR A 132 0.21 8.54 -19.78
C TYR A 132 1.48 8.34 -18.95
N ASN A 133 2.43 7.53 -19.44
CA ASN A 133 3.70 7.24 -18.77
C ASN A 133 3.52 6.77 -17.32
N LEU A 134 2.45 6.00 -17.06
CA LEU A 134 2.18 5.42 -15.76
C LEU A 134 3.23 4.35 -15.46
N GLN A 135 4.02 4.59 -14.43
CA GLN A 135 5.01 3.63 -13.97
C GLN A 135 4.34 2.47 -13.22
N GLU A 136 5.00 1.30 -13.21
CA GLU A 136 4.54 0.12 -12.46
C GLU A 136 4.27 0.45 -10.98
N GLU A 137 5.07 1.34 -10.39
CA GLU A 137 4.90 1.80 -9.03
C GLU A 137 3.51 2.43 -8.76
N HIS A 138 3.04 3.27 -9.69
CA HIS A 138 1.72 3.90 -9.58
C HIS A 138 0.59 2.86 -9.57
N PHE A 139 0.73 1.83 -10.38
CA PHE A 139 -0.21 0.71 -10.41
C PHE A 139 -0.23 -0.02 -9.07
N TYR A 140 0.94 -0.38 -8.50
CA TYR A 140 1.02 -1.07 -7.22
C TYR A 140 0.40 -0.26 -6.07
N PHE A 141 0.64 1.06 -6.04
CA PHE A 141 0.01 1.92 -5.04
C PHE A 141 -1.50 2.06 -5.25
N SER A 142 -1.98 2.06 -6.49
CA SER A 142 -3.41 2.05 -6.78
C SER A 142 -4.07 0.75 -6.31
N CYS A 143 -3.45 -0.39 -6.57
CA CYS A 143 -3.89 -1.68 -6.07
C CYS A 143 -3.93 -1.71 -4.53
N LEU A 144 -2.91 -1.16 -3.85
CA LEU A 144 -2.93 -1.07 -2.39
C LEU A 144 -4.12 -0.23 -1.90
N ARG A 145 -4.40 0.92 -2.53
CA ARG A 145 -5.57 1.74 -2.17
C ARG A 145 -6.88 0.98 -2.33
N SER A 146 -7.06 0.29 -3.46
CA SER A 146 -8.24 -0.55 -3.68
C SER A 146 -8.37 -1.66 -2.63
N TYR A 147 -7.25 -2.28 -2.23
CA TYR A 147 -7.23 -3.29 -1.17
C TYR A 147 -7.60 -2.69 0.19
N GLN A 148 -7.09 -1.51 0.52
CA GLN A 148 -7.46 -0.80 1.74
C GLN A 148 -8.96 -0.44 1.76
N GLU A 149 -9.49 0.05 0.65
CA GLU A 149 -10.89 0.41 0.50
C GLU A 149 -11.81 -0.81 0.62
N MET A 150 -11.47 -1.92 -0.03
CA MET A 150 -12.22 -3.19 0.05
C MET A 150 -12.33 -3.74 1.47
N ASN A 151 -11.35 -3.44 2.33
CA ASN A 151 -11.30 -3.88 3.72
C ASN A 151 -11.64 -2.78 4.73
N ASP A 152 -12.31 -1.69 4.31
CA ASP A 152 -12.60 -0.54 5.18
C ASP A 152 -11.36 -0.01 5.92
N ASN A 153 -10.17 -0.17 5.33
CA ASN A 153 -8.85 0.17 5.90
C ASN A 153 -8.58 -0.41 7.30
N TYR A 154 -9.28 -1.50 7.68
CA TYR A 154 -9.14 -2.19 8.96
C TYR A 154 -8.82 -3.67 8.74
N PHE A 155 -7.75 -4.17 9.37
CA PHE A 155 -7.18 -5.49 9.11
C PHE A 155 -7.11 -6.30 10.39
N GLU A 156 -8.11 -7.14 10.58
CA GLU A 156 -8.28 -7.96 11.79
C GLU A 156 -7.11 -8.93 11.99
N ASP A 157 -6.60 -9.52 10.91
CA ASP A 157 -5.47 -10.43 10.93
C ASP A 157 -4.18 -9.77 11.45
N ILE A 158 -3.98 -8.47 11.16
CA ILE A 158 -2.83 -7.73 11.68
C ILE A 158 -3.06 -7.30 13.14
N GLU A 159 -4.30 -6.90 13.49
CA GLU A 159 -4.65 -6.59 14.89
C GLU A 159 -4.43 -7.82 15.79
N ASP A 160 -4.88 -9.01 15.34
CA ASP A 160 -4.68 -10.28 16.06
C ASP A 160 -3.19 -10.63 16.20
N ALA A 161 -2.39 -10.39 15.14
CA ALA A 161 -0.95 -10.58 15.20
C ALA A 161 -0.28 -9.63 16.23
N VAL A 162 -0.78 -8.40 16.35
CA VAL A 162 -0.32 -7.45 17.37
C VAL A 162 -0.66 -7.92 18.78
N GLU A 163 -1.90 -8.33 19.02
CA GLU A 163 -2.31 -8.80 20.36
C GLU A 163 -1.56 -10.09 20.75
N LYS A 164 -1.38 -11.01 19.80
CA LYS A 164 -0.55 -12.19 20.03
C LYS A 164 0.89 -11.82 20.39
N PHE A 165 1.51 -10.92 19.64
CA PHE A 165 2.87 -10.47 19.92
C PHE A 165 2.97 -9.81 21.29
N LYS A 166 2.01 -8.97 21.68
CA LYS A 166 1.97 -8.36 23.02
C LYS A 166 1.93 -9.42 24.11
N ALA A 167 1.09 -10.45 23.96
CA ALA A 167 0.98 -11.54 24.90
C ALA A 167 2.30 -12.32 25.01
N ASP A 168 2.90 -12.69 23.87
CA ASP A 168 4.17 -13.45 23.81
C ASP A 168 5.35 -12.65 24.37
N ALA A 169 5.36 -11.33 24.23
CA ALA A 169 6.39 -10.41 24.74
C ALA A 169 6.11 -9.89 26.16
N GLY A 170 5.00 -10.29 26.79
CA GLY A 170 4.65 -9.86 28.15
C GLY A 170 4.28 -8.37 28.26
N ILE A 171 3.80 -7.77 27.18
CA ILE A 171 3.39 -6.35 27.15
C ILE A 171 1.95 -6.24 27.65
N ASN A 172 1.75 -6.13 28.95
CA ASN A 172 0.45 -6.24 29.62
C ASN A 172 -0.27 -4.91 29.88
N GLN A 173 0.30 -3.76 29.48
CA GLN A 173 -0.25 -2.45 29.82
C GLN A 173 -0.38 -1.52 28.62
N PRO A 174 -1.32 -0.57 28.63
CA PRO A 174 -1.39 0.50 27.65
C PRO A 174 -0.22 1.50 27.76
N GLN A 175 0.86 1.11 28.41
CA GLN A 175 2.03 1.94 28.62
C GLN A 175 2.77 2.13 27.28
N GLN A 176 3.03 3.40 26.95
CA GLN A 176 3.77 3.75 25.74
C GLN A 176 5.19 3.21 25.82
N LEU A 177 5.55 2.32 24.89
CA LEU A 177 6.92 1.81 24.80
C LEU A 177 7.84 2.89 24.22
N THR A 178 9.03 3.02 24.79
CA THR A 178 10.10 3.86 24.25
C THR A 178 10.80 3.18 23.07
N SER A 179 11.52 3.94 22.24
CA SER A 179 12.32 3.36 21.15
C SER A 179 13.34 2.34 21.65
N GLU A 180 13.92 2.57 22.83
CA GLU A 180 14.86 1.61 23.46
C GLU A 180 14.18 0.28 23.78
N GLN A 181 12.96 0.30 24.32
CA GLN A 181 12.19 -0.92 24.59
C GLN A 181 11.84 -1.66 23.29
N TYR A 182 11.43 -0.95 22.23
CA TYR A 182 11.23 -1.54 20.91
C TYR A 182 12.50 -2.20 20.36
N MET A 183 13.66 -1.55 20.52
CA MET A 183 14.95 -2.10 20.12
C MET A 183 15.29 -3.37 20.91
N GLN A 184 15.03 -3.38 22.23
CA GLN A 184 15.24 -4.57 23.06
C GLN A 184 14.34 -5.73 22.63
N LEU A 185 13.07 -5.50 22.29
CA LEU A 185 12.17 -6.51 21.75
C LEU A 185 12.72 -7.13 20.46
N LEU A 186 13.27 -6.33 19.55
CA LEU A 186 13.91 -6.84 18.33
C LEU A 186 15.10 -7.75 18.64
N LYS A 187 15.95 -7.36 19.58
CA LYS A 187 17.12 -8.14 19.99
C LYS A 187 16.73 -9.45 20.68
N GLN A 188 15.79 -9.38 21.63
CA GLN A 188 15.44 -10.53 22.48
C GLN A 188 14.60 -11.59 21.76
N HIS A 189 13.61 -11.18 20.97
CA HIS A 189 12.68 -12.10 20.33
C HIS A 189 13.09 -12.52 18.92
N PHE A 190 13.90 -11.71 18.23
CA PHE A 190 14.22 -11.94 16.82
C PHE A 190 15.70 -11.89 16.48
N ASN A 191 16.59 -11.85 17.50
CA ASN A 191 18.04 -11.86 17.35
C ASN A 191 18.58 -10.75 16.41
N TYR A 192 17.92 -9.59 16.38
CA TYR A 192 18.39 -8.47 15.58
C TYR A 192 19.66 -7.83 16.15
N ARG A 193 20.58 -7.48 15.26
CA ARG A 193 21.63 -6.50 15.52
C ARG A 193 21.11 -5.12 15.13
N VAL A 194 20.94 -4.22 16.09
CA VAL A 194 20.43 -2.86 15.84
C VAL A 194 21.53 -1.88 16.17
N GLN A 195 21.92 -1.06 15.17
CA GLN A 195 23.04 -0.12 15.28
C GLN A 195 22.66 1.25 14.73
N GLU A 196 23.12 2.27 15.42
CA GLU A 196 23.04 3.65 14.96
C GLU A 196 24.14 3.94 13.94
N SER A 197 23.85 4.71 12.89
CA SER A 197 24.78 5.10 11.85
C SER A 197 24.43 6.48 11.31
N ASP A 198 25.42 7.30 11.06
CA ASP A 198 25.28 8.57 10.36
C ASP A 198 25.45 8.43 8.84
N PHE A 199 25.77 7.20 8.39
CA PHE A 199 26.07 6.87 7.01
C PHE A 199 27.17 7.74 6.40
N SER A 200 28.16 8.17 7.21
CA SER A 200 29.27 9.03 6.76
C SER A 200 30.07 8.41 5.63
N ASP A 201 30.32 7.09 5.68
CA ASP A 201 31.07 6.33 4.70
C ASP A 201 30.23 6.00 3.44
N PHE A 202 28.92 6.26 3.50
CA PHE A 202 27.96 6.00 2.44
C PHE A 202 27.10 7.25 2.16
N PRO A 203 27.68 8.32 1.53
CA PRO A 203 27.01 9.61 1.39
C PRO A 203 25.64 9.56 0.72
N LYS A 204 25.44 8.61 -0.21
CA LYS A 204 24.15 8.44 -0.91
C LYS A 204 23.07 7.80 -0.05
N LEU A 205 23.46 7.14 1.03
CA LEU A 205 22.54 6.53 2.01
C LEU A 205 22.15 7.48 3.15
N ARG A 206 22.83 8.63 3.29
CA ARG A 206 22.54 9.62 4.37
C ARG A 206 21.10 10.12 4.42
N GLY A 207 20.40 10.09 3.29
CA GLY A 207 19.00 10.47 3.18
C GLY A 207 18.00 9.39 3.65
N PHE A 208 18.48 8.15 3.89
CA PHE A 208 17.62 7.08 4.38
C PHE A 208 17.48 7.12 5.90
N ARG A 209 16.31 6.69 6.37
CA ARG A 209 16.05 6.53 7.80
C ARG A 209 16.70 5.25 8.34
N SER A 210 16.71 4.20 7.53
CA SER A 210 17.30 2.91 7.91
C SER A 210 17.70 2.09 6.70
N VAL A 211 18.61 1.16 6.96
CA VAL A 211 19.03 0.11 6.02
C VAL A 211 18.96 -1.22 6.77
N TYR A 212 18.26 -2.18 6.18
CA TYR A 212 18.20 -3.56 6.66
C TYR A 212 19.11 -4.45 5.85
N VAL A 213 19.91 -5.25 6.53
CA VAL A 213 20.81 -6.23 5.93
C VAL A 213 20.41 -7.62 6.40
N LYS A 214 20.06 -8.49 5.44
CA LYS A 214 19.70 -9.89 5.68
C LYS A 214 21.00 -10.68 5.94
N GLY A 215 21.02 -11.49 6.98
CA GLY A 215 22.12 -12.37 7.34
C GLY A 215 21.68 -13.40 8.37
N GLU A 216 22.61 -14.21 8.89
CA GLU A 216 22.34 -15.14 9.98
C GLU A 216 21.83 -14.38 11.22
N GLN A 217 22.38 -13.20 11.47
CA GLN A 217 21.88 -12.21 12.40
C GLN A 217 21.35 -11.01 11.61
N PRO A 218 20.02 -10.80 11.53
CA PRO A 218 19.44 -9.65 10.83
C PRO A 218 20.00 -8.35 11.42
N THR A 219 20.54 -7.48 10.56
CA THR A 219 21.13 -6.21 10.99
C THR A 219 20.30 -5.03 10.51
N LEU A 220 19.91 -4.16 11.45
CA LEU A 220 19.21 -2.90 11.17
C LEU A 220 20.12 -1.73 11.52
N LEU A 221 20.54 -0.99 10.50
CA LEU A 221 21.21 0.30 10.66
C LEU A 221 20.16 1.40 10.62
N TYR A 222 20.16 2.32 11.58
CA TYR A 222 19.26 3.45 11.61
C TYR A 222 20.00 4.78 11.74
N ASN A 223 19.43 5.83 11.14
CA ASN A 223 20.08 7.13 11.05
C ASN A 223 20.07 7.85 12.42
N THR A 224 21.21 8.42 12.80
CA THR A 224 21.39 9.21 14.05
C THR A 224 20.43 10.39 14.17
N ARG A 225 19.92 10.90 13.02
CA ARG A 225 19.01 12.07 12.97
C ARG A 225 17.54 11.74 13.24
N LEU A 226 17.21 10.48 13.50
CA LEU A 226 15.81 10.10 13.73
C LEU A 226 15.33 10.61 15.08
N THR A 227 14.13 11.20 15.09
CA THR A 227 13.41 11.55 16.31
C THR A 227 12.94 10.29 17.04
N GLU A 228 12.56 10.42 18.31
CA GLU A 228 12.03 9.31 19.11
C GLU A 228 10.83 8.63 18.42
N GLN A 229 9.86 9.41 17.94
CA GLN A 229 8.68 8.88 17.24
C GLN A 229 9.04 8.16 15.92
N GLN A 230 10.08 8.63 15.24
CA GLN A 230 10.55 7.97 14.01
C GLN A 230 11.25 6.65 14.31
N LYS A 231 12.02 6.57 15.40
CA LYS A 231 12.64 5.33 15.89
C LYS A 231 11.57 4.33 16.33
N ILE A 232 10.58 4.75 17.11
CA ILE A 232 9.43 3.94 17.53
C ILE A 232 8.73 3.32 16.31
N PHE A 233 8.38 4.14 15.33
CA PHE A 233 7.71 3.66 14.12
C PHE A 233 8.60 2.68 13.33
N LEU A 234 9.88 2.99 13.19
CA LEU A 234 10.83 2.14 12.48
C LEU A 234 10.97 0.76 13.16
N PHE A 235 11.23 0.74 14.44
CA PHE A 235 11.42 -0.52 15.18
C PHE A 235 10.11 -1.31 15.30
N GLY A 236 8.97 -0.63 15.47
CA GLY A 236 7.66 -1.27 15.45
C GLY A 236 7.35 -1.94 14.11
N LYS A 237 7.77 -1.32 13.01
CA LYS A 237 7.62 -1.88 11.67
C LYS A 237 8.52 -3.11 11.46
N GLU A 238 9.76 -3.08 11.99
CA GLU A 238 10.66 -4.24 11.97
C GLU A 238 10.10 -5.39 12.80
N LEU A 239 9.51 -5.11 13.98
CA LEU A 239 8.79 -6.12 14.76
C LEU A 239 7.63 -6.72 13.97
N GLY A 240 6.88 -5.89 13.26
CA GLY A 240 5.80 -6.35 12.38
C GLY A 240 6.29 -7.30 11.28
N PHE A 241 7.39 -6.97 10.61
CA PHE A 241 7.98 -7.87 9.61
C PHE A 241 8.41 -9.20 10.21
N ALA A 242 9.07 -9.16 11.37
CA ALA A 242 9.55 -10.36 12.03
C ALA A 242 8.40 -11.22 12.58
N THR A 243 7.40 -10.63 13.26
CA THR A 243 6.23 -11.32 13.82
C THR A 243 5.40 -11.99 12.76
N MET A 244 5.10 -11.29 11.66
CA MET A 244 4.32 -11.82 10.54
C MET A 244 5.16 -12.65 9.55
N LYS A 245 6.46 -12.87 9.83
CA LYS A 245 7.40 -13.65 8.99
C LYS A 245 7.46 -13.15 7.54
N ILE A 246 7.47 -11.83 7.37
CA ILE A 246 7.51 -11.19 6.06
C ILE A 246 8.94 -11.15 5.54
N GLU A 247 9.24 -11.91 4.50
CA GLU A 247 10.57 -11.98 3.88
C GLU A 247 10.75 -10.95 2.77
N LYS A 248 9.76 -10.81 1.86
CA LYS A 248 9.79 -9.82 0.76
C LYS A 248 9.41 -8.45 1.31
N ARG A 249 10.40 -7.65 1.68
CA ARG A 249 10.19 -6.37 2.35
C ARG A 249 11.18 -5.31 1.84
N PRO A 250 10.87 -4.02 1.99
CA PRO A 250 11.82 -2.97 1.68
C PRO A 250 13.08 -3.08 2.53
N ILE A 251 14.23 -3.00 1.89
CA ILE A 251 15.56 -3.02 2.54
C ILE A 251 15.97 -1.64 3.08
N THR A 252 15.32 -0.59 2.64
CA THR A 252 15.59 0.78 3.09
C THR A 252 14.30 1.52 3.41
N THR A 253 14.39 2.49 4.31
CA THR A 253 13.35 3.48 4.57
C THR A 253 13.93 4.88 4.27
N SER A 254 13.53 5.64 3.27
CA SER A 254 12.48 5.39 2.30
C SER A 254 12.94 4.44 1.19
N TRP A 255 12.05 4.11 0.26
CA TRP A 255 12.29 3.09 -0.75
C TRP A 255 13.43 3.47 -1.70
N LEU A 256 14.32 2.50 -1.98
CA LEU A 256 15.26 2.59 -3.09
C LEU A 256 14.56 2.34 -4.41
N LYS A 257 13.74 1.28 -4.44
CA LYS A 257 13.01 0.82 -5.61
C LYS A 257 11.78 0.03 -5.17
N VAL A 258 10.67 0.22 -5.87
CA VAL A 258 9.49 -0.64 -5.75
C VAL A 258 9.63 -1.77 -6.77
N GLU A 259 9.87 -2.98 -6.28
CA GLU A 259 10.16 -4.12 -7.16
C GLU A 259 8.91 -4.94 -7.50
N SER A 260 7.91 -4.94 -6.62
CA SER A 260 6.68 -5.72 -6.80
C SER A 260 5.54 -5.20 -5.93
N PHE A 261 4.32 -5.69 -6.20
CA PHE A 261 3.17 -5.42 -5.34
C PHE A 261 3.35 -6.03 -3.94
N ASP A 262 4.00 -7.20 -3.81
CA ASP A 262 4.35 -7.79 -2.51
C ASP A 262 5.11 -6.81 -1.62
N HIS A 263 6.11 -6.12 -2.19
CA HIS A 263 6.88 -5.12 -1.44
C HIS A 263 5.98 -4.00 -0.91
N VAL A 264 5.05 -3.50 -1.75
CA VAL A 264 4.11 -2.43 -1.36
C VAL A 264 3.18 -2.92 -0.26
N MET A 265 2.57 -4.09 -0.45
CA MET A 265 1.66 -4.70 0.51
C MET A 265 2.35 -5.01 1.84
N ASN A 266 3.52 -5.61 1.78
CA ASN A 266 4.28 -5.99 2.98
C ASN A 266 4.77 -4.77 3.74
N ASN A 267 5.18 -3.71 3.03
CA ASN A 267 5.50 -2.43 3.66
C ASN A 267 4.28 -1.82 4.36
N PHE A 268 3.11 -1.90 3.75
CA PHE A 268 1.85 -1.47 4.37
C PHE A 268 1.54 -2.28 5.63
N LYS A 269 1.60 -3.62 5.55
CA LYS A 269 1.34 -4.50 6.71
C LYS A 269 2.27 -4.20 7.89
N GLY A 270 3.58 -4.03 7.63
CA GLY A 270 4.53 -3.66 8.67
C GLY A 270 4.24 -2.28 9.28
N ALA A 271 3.84 -1.30 8.46
CA ALA A 271 3.47 0.02 8.93
C ALA A 271 2.18 0.01 9.76
N TYR A 272 1.18 -0.77 9.34
CA TYR A 272 -0.06 -0.96 10.10
C TYR A 272 0.22 -1.62 11.46
N PHE A 273 1.01 -2.69 11.46
CA PHE A 273 1.43 -3.38 12.70
C PHE A 273 2.11 -2.41 13.68
N ALA A 274 3.04 -1.58 13.21
CA ALA A 274 3.73 -0.60 14.04
C ALA A 274 2.75 0.39 14.71
N GLN A 275 1.77 0.85 13.96
CA GLN A 275 0.75 1.78 14.46
C GLN A 275 -0.18 1.10 15.48
N ALA A 276 -0.62 -0.12 15.18
CA ALA A 276 -1.51 -0.88 16.05
C ALA A 276 -0.82 -1.33 17.35
N LEU A 277 0.48 -1.67 17.28
CA LEU A 277 1.29 -2.00 18.45
C LEU A 277 1.49 -0.79 19.35
N HIS A 278 1.74 0.39 18.75
CA HIS A 278 2.07 1.60 19.51
C HIS A 278 0.85 2.34 20.05
N ILE A 279 -0.24 2.40 19.28
CA ILE A 279 -1.47 3.11 19.64
C ILE A 279 -2.59 2.08 19.84
N ASN A 280 -2.87 1.80 21.11
CA ASN A 280 -3.94 0.86 21.49
C ASN A 280 -5.30 1.33 20.95
N LYS A 281 -6.04 0.40 20.32
CA LYS A 281 -7.31 0.72 19.65
C LYS A 281 -8.41 1.13 20.61
N GLU A 282 -8.54 0.44 21.75
CA GLU A 282 -9.58 0.69 22.74
C GLU A 282 -9.42 2.09 23.35
N SER A 283 -8.17 2.45 23.71
CA SER A 283 -7.86 3.77 24.24
C SER A 283 -8.12 4.88 23.23
N LEU A 284 -7.71 4.67 21.97
CA LEU A 284 -7.91 5.69 20.93
C LEU A 284 -9.39 5.84 20.57
N ILE A 285 -10.17 4.76 20.56
CA ILE A 285 -11.64 4.83 20.34
C ILE A 285 -12.28 5.70 21.42
N GLN A 286 -11.96 5.49 22.69
CA GLN A 286 -12.48 6.32 23.80
C GLN A 286 -12.08 7.79 23.67
N ASP A 287 -10.85 8.06 23.30
CA ASP A 287 -10.37 9.43 23.08
C ASP A 287 -11.09 10.11 21.90
N LEU A 288 -11.36 9.37 20.83
CA LEU A 288 -12.10 9.90 19.68
C LEU A 288 -13.57 10.12 20.02
N GLU A 289 -14.20 9.25 20.81
CA GLU A 289 -15.54 9.47 21.35
C GLU A 289 -15.59 10.75 22.18
N HIS A 290 -14.60 10.96 23.06
CA HIS A 290 -14.47 12.18 23.84
C HIS A 290 -14.28 13.42 22.95
N LEU A 291 -13.42 13.36 21.95
CA LEU A 291 -13.19 14.46 21.00
C LEU A 291 -14.46 14.81 20.23
N PHE A 292 -15.15 13.81 19.70
CA PHE A 292 -16.36 14.02 18.89
C PHE A 292 -17.57 14.46 19.70
N ALA A 293 -17.60 14.20 21.00
CA ALA A 293 -18.64 14.65 21.92
C ALA A 293 -18.51 16.12 22.33
N GLN A 294 -17.38 16.79 22.02
CA GLN A 294 -17.23 18.22 22.30
C GLN A 294 -18.21 19.04 21.47
N THR A 295 -18.81 20.06 22.06
CA THR A 295 -19.73 20.98 21.36
C THR A 295 -19.01 22.08 20.60
N THR A 296 -17.74 22.29 20.91
CA THR A 296 -16.85 23.28 20.24
C THR A 296 -15.58 22.59 19.75
N TRP A 297 -15.02 23.08 18.63
CA TRP A 297 -13.76 22.59 18.13
C TRP A 297 -12.61 22.97 19.08
N GLN A 298 -11.85 21.96 19.49
CA GLN A 298 -10.74 22.13 20.43
C GLN A 298 -9.46 21.51 19.86
N PRO A 299 -8.65 22.28 19.12
CA PRO A 299 -7.40 21.78 18.51
C PRO A 299 -6.41 21.23 19.57
N ASN A 300 -6.45 21.75 20.80
CA ASN A 300 -5.61 21.26 21.89
C ASN A 300 -5.89 19.81 22.28
N LEU A 301 -7.12 19.31 22.12
CA LEU A 301 -7.42 17.89 22.35
C LEU A 301 -6.71 17.00 21.34
N VAL A 302 -6.64 17.41 20.07
CA VAL A 302 -5.90 16.67 19.04
C VAL A 302 -4.40 16.69 19.31
N LEU A 303 -3.85 17.84 19.76
CA LEU A 303 -2.45 17.95 20.18
C LEU A 303 -2.16 17.07 21.39
N ALA A 304 -3.08 17.02 22.37
CA ALA A 304 -2.94 16.16 23.54
C ALA A 304 -2.89 14.66 23.19
N LEU A 305 -3.54 14.23 22.11
CA LEU A 305 -3.42 12.85 21.62
C LEU A 305 -2.01 12.55 21.11
N LEU A 306 -1.33 13.50 20.46
CA LEU A 306 0.07 13.31 20.04
C LEU A 306 0.98 13.10 21.24
N GLU A 307 0.78 13.86 22.29
CA GLU A 307 1.55 13.76 23.54
C GLU A 307 1.22 12.46 24.27
N LYS A 308 -0.09 12.17 24.45
CA LYS A 308 -0.55 10.95 25.12
C LYS A 308 0.03 9.69 24.51
N TYR A 309 0.04 9.61 23.18
CA TYR A 309 0.54 8.43 22.46
C TYR A 309 2.02 8.54 22.07
N ASN A 310 2.72 9.61 22.39
CA ASN A 310 4.07 9.88 21.89
C ASN A 310 4.21 9.58 20.39
N ALA A 311 3.20 9.97 19.63
CA ALA A 311 3.06 9.62 18.21
C ALA A 311 3.41 10.81 17.30
N SER A 312 3.87 10.51 16.09
CA SER A 312 3.93 11.53 15.05
C SER A 312 2.52 11.83 14.50
N PRO A 313 2.28 13.05 13.95
CA PRO A 313 1.00 13.35 13.30
C PRO A 313 0.57 12.33 12.25
N GLU A 314 1.52 11.83 11.45
CA GLU A 314 1.25 10.80 10.46
C GLU A 314 0.79 9.48 11.10
N MET A 315 1.49 9.02 12.13
CA MET A 315 1.15 7.78 12.82
C MET A 315 -0.24 7.87 13.45
N LEU A 316 -0.56 8.98 14.12
CA LEU A 316 -1.85 9.18 14.76
C LEU A 316 -2.99 9.22 13.73
N PHE A 317 -2.89 10.04 12.67
CA PHE A 317 -3.96 10.16 11.69
C PHE A 317 -4.15 8.88 10.85
N GLN A 318 -3.08 8.14 10.57
CA GLN A 318 -3.21 6.83 9.93
C GLN A 318 -3.92 5.85 10.85
N ARG A 319 -3.57 5.80 12.14
CA ARG A 319 -4.28 4.93 13.10
C ARG A 319 -5.75 5.33 13.24
N ILE A 320 -6.05 6.62 13.29
CA ILE A 320 -7.42 7.11 13.26
C ILE A 320 -8.15 6.64 11.99
N SER A 321 -7.53 6.77 10.81
CA SER A 321 -8.12 6.33 9.54
C SER A 321 -8.40 4.82 9.48
N ASN A 322 -7.66 4.02 10.24
CA ASN A 322 -7.94 2.58 10.36
C ASN A 322 -9.18 2.29 11.24
N LEU A 323 -9.42 3.09 12.28
CA LEU A 323 -10.48 2.80 13.25
C LEU A 323 -11.83 3.44 12.89
N LEU A 324 -11.82 4.59 12.23
CA LEU A 324 -13.03 5.35 11.92
C LEU A 324 -14.08 4.57 11.12
N PRO A 325 -13.75 3.84 10.05
CA PRO A 325 -14.75 3.08 9.30
C PRO A 325 -15.38 1.98 10.12
N LYS A 326 -14.58 1.16 10.79
CA LYS A 326 -15.06 -0.02 11.53
C LYS A 326 -15.89 0.34 12.78
N PHE A 327 -15.42 1.32 13.57
CA PHE A 327 -16.02 1.61 14.90
C PHE A 327 -16.94 2.83 14.91
N PHE A 328 -16.78 3.74 13.96
CA PHE A 328 -17.59 4.96 13.89
C PHE A 328 -18.54 4.98 12.68
N GLY A 329 -18.31 4.13 11.68
CA GLY A 329 -19.08 4.14 10.44
C GLY A 329 -18.73 5.31 9.50
N PHE A 330 -17.53 5.92 9.66
CA PHE A 330 -17.03 6.98 8.79
C PHE A 330 -16.32 6.36 7.60
N ASN A 331 -17.10 5.83 6.65
CA ASN A 331 -16.58 5.02 5.56
C ASN A 331 -16.11 5.85 4.35
N GLU A 332 -16.50 7.12 4.30
CA GLU A 332 -16.10 8.06 3.25
C GLU A 332 -15.11 9.05 3.83
N LEU A 333 -13.83 8.65 3.79
CA LEU A 333 -12.74 9.44 4.35
C LEU A 333 -11.57 9.54 3.39
N TYR A 334 -10.69 10.48 3.65
CA TYR A 334 -9.42 10.59 2.97
C TYR A 334 -8.30 10.95 3.94
N PHE A 335 -7.10 10.52 3.57
CA PHE A 335 -5.86 10.89 4.24
C PHE A 335 -4.88 11.38 3.19
N ILE A 336 -4.31 12.57 3.37
CA ILE A 336 -3.34 13.15 2.46
C ILE A 336 -2.15 13.68 3.26
N ARG A 337 -0.94 13.38 2.79
CA ARG A 337 0.30 13.91 3.32
C ARG A 337 1.01 14.73 2.27
N TYR A 338 1.26 16.00 2.60
CA TYR A 338 2.17 16.87 1.84
C TYR A 338 3.54 16.91 2.48
N SER A 339 4.58 16.95 1.63
CA SER A 339 5.96 17.17 2.06
C SER A 339 6.59 18.27 1.23
N SER A 340 7.51 19.02 1.83
CA SER A 340 8.36 19.97 1.14
C SER A 340 9.78 19.42 1.05
N LYS A 341 10.43 19.61 -0.11
CA LYS A 341 11.86 19.26 -0.30
C LYS A 341 12.77 20.47 -0.11
N GLU A 342 12.24 21.68 -0.14
CA GLU A 342 13.00 22.91 -0.03
C GLU A 342 12.38 23.84 1.01
N PRO A 343 13.17 24.42 1.95
CA PRO A 343 12.67 25.28 3.02
C PRO A 343 11.99 26.57 2.54
N SER A 344 12.30 27.00 1.32
CA SER A 344 11.81 28.26 0.72
C SER A 344 10.59 28.11 -0.16
N LYS A 345 10.09 26.89 -0.34
CA LYS A 345 8.94 26.60 -1.20
C LYS A 345 7.81 26.01 -0.36
N HIS A 346 6.61 26.57 -0.53
CA HIS A 346 5.38 26.03 0.03
C HIS A 346 5.25 24.52 -0.22
N LEU A 347 4.67 23.79 0.73
CA LEU A 347 4.39 22.37 0.64
C LEU A 347 3.72 22.00 -0.68
N LYS A 348 4.41 21.25 -1.56
CA LYS A 348 3.98 21.10 -2.95
C LYS A 348 3.77 19.67 -3.40
N GLU A 349 4.34 18.67 -2.71
CA GLU A 349 4.29 17.28 -3.17
C GLU A 349 3.42 16.43 -2.27
N ILE A 350 2.43 15.76 -2.86
CA ILE A 350 1.69 14.70 -2.19
C ILE A 350 2.62 13.49 -2.10
N SER A 351 2.99 13.13 -0.89
CA SER A 351 3.87 11.98 -0.63
C SER A 351 3.11 10.71 -0.23
N LYS A 352 1.86 10.85 0.18
CA LYS A 352 0.96 9.76 0.51
C LYS A 352 -0.48 10.21 0.42
N GLU A 353 -1.34 9.36 -0.11
CA GLU A 353 -2.78 9.60 -0.15
C GLU A 353 -3.56 8.29 -0.03
N LEU A 354 -4.71 8.37 0.62
CA LEU A 354 -5.75 7.36 0.69
C LEU A 354 -7.08 8.06 0.45
N HIS A 355 -7.89 7.52 -0.42
CA HIS A 355 -9.26 7.98 -0.64
C HIS A 355 -10.19 6.78 -0.50
N MET A 356 -11.19 6.90 0.35
CA MET A 356 -12.26 5.92 0.52
C MET A 356 -13.55 6.60 0.11
N SER A 357 -14.28 6.01 -0.82
CA SER A 357 -15.54 6.53 -1.33
C SER A 357 -16.50 5.38 -1.62
N ARG A 358 -17.77 5.52 -1.24
CA ARG A 358 -18.80 4.51 -1.55
C ARG A 358 -19.37 4.62 -2.95
N ASN A 359 -19.32 5.80 -3.56
CA ASN A 359 -19.86 6.05 -4.89
C ASN A 359 -18.82 5.74 -5.96
N GLN A 360 -18.68 4.45 -6.31
CA GLN A 360 -17.72 4.00 -7.34
C GLN A 360 -18.31 3.89 -8.74
N VAL A 361 -19.53 4.38 -8.96
CA VAL A 361 -20.27 4.13 -10.21
C VAL A 361 -19.92 5.13 -11.30
N ASP A 362 -19.54 6.35 -10.94
CA ASP A 362 -19.19 7.41 -11.88
C ASP A 362 -17.72 7.81 -11.75
N LEU A 363 -16.95 7.54 -12.79
CA LEU A 363 -15.52 7.83 -12.81
C LEU A 363 -15.22 9.34 -12.75
N GLU A 364 -16.04 10.16 -13.39
CA GLU A 364 -15.90 11.62 -13.40
C GLU A 364 -16.12 12.18 -11.99
N TYR A 365 -17.15 11.70 -11.31
CA TYR A 365 -17.41 12.04 -9.90
C TYR A 365 -16.21 11.69 -9.01
N ILE A 366 -15.67 10.47 -9.14
CA ILE A 366 -14.52 10.02 -8.34
C ILE A 366 -13.30 10.92 -8.55
N ILE A 367 -13.00 11.27 -9.80
CA ILE A 367 -11.86 12.13 -10.14
C ILE A 367 -12.07 13.54 -9.55
N ASN A 368 -13.26 14.11 -9.70
CA ASN A 368 -13.59 15.43 -9.19
C ASN A 368 -13.54 15.48 -7.66
N GLU A 369 -14.06 14.44 -7.00
CA GLU A 369 -14.00 14.29 -5.55
C GLU A 369 -12.56 14.21 -5.03
N GLN A 370 -11.70 13.41 -5.66
CA GLN A 370 -10.30 13.30 -5.27
C GLN A 370 -9.56 14.63 -5.46
N ASN A 371 -9.81 15.34 -6.55
CA ASN A 371 -9.22 16.64 -6.81
C ASN A 371 -9.70 17.70 -5.79
N TYR A 372 -10.98 17.63 -5.43
CA TYR A 372 -11.55 18.47 -4.39
C TYR A 372 -10.88 18.24 -3.03
N ARG A 373 -10.70 16.98 -2.63
CA ARG A 373 -10.02 16.59 -1.38
C ARG A 373 -8.56 17.08 -1.34
N ARG A 374 -7.86 17.03 -2.47
CA ARG A 374 -6.51 17.55 -2.61
C ARG A 374 -6.49 19.07 -2.49
N TRP A 375 -7.46 19.74 -3.10
CA TRP A 375 -7.55 21.19 -3.06
C TRP A 375 -7.82 21.71 -1.65
N ILE A 376 -8.84 21.22 -0.96
CA ILE A 376 -9.13 21.65 0.41
C ILE A 376 -7.94 21.38 1.34
N THR A 377 -7.26 20.25 1.16
CA THR A 377 -6.05 19.92 1.91
C THR A 377 -4.95 20.96 1.63
N LYS A 378 -4.73 21.32 0.37
CA LYS A 378 -3.71 22.32 -0.03
C LYS A 378 -4.02 23.71 0.57
N THR A 379 -5.28 24.12 0.57
CA THR A 379 -5.74 25.37 1.17
C THR A 379 -5.49 25.39 2.68
N MET A 380 -5.84 24.30 3.37
CA MET A 380 -5.60 24.13 4.81
C MET A 380 -4.11 24.15 5.14
N VAL A 381 -3.31 23.44 4.36
CA VAL A 381 -1.84 23.39 4.55
C VAL A 381 -1.23 24.76 4.37
N LYS A 382 -1.66 25.51 3.35
CA LYS A 382 -1.20 26.90 3.14
C LYS A 382 -1.53 27.78 4.34
N HIS A 383 -2.75 27.72 4.85
CA HIS A 383 -3.17 28.48 6.03
C HIS A 383 -2.34 28.13 7.28
N LEU A 384 -2.02 26.87 7.49
CA LEU A 384 -1.16 26.43 8.60
C LEU A 384 0.29 26.85 8.40
N ASP A 385 0.78 26.87 7.16
CA ASP A 385 2.13 27.29 6.81
C ASP A 385 2.32 28.81 7.02
N ASP A 386 1.31 29.62 6.65
CA ASP A 386 1.30 31.05 6.93
C ASP A 386 1.38 31.31 8.44
N LYS A 387 0.57 30.61 9.26
CA LYS A 387 0.63 30.70 10.75
C LYS A 387 2.00 30.26 11.30
N PHE A 388 2.61 29.26 10.69
CA PHE A 388 3.92 28.77 11.10
C PHE A 388 5.00 29.84 10.90
N HIS A 389 4.99 30.53 9.77
CA HIS A 389 5.97 31.58 9.48
C HIS A 389 5.80 32.82 10.39
N GLU A 390 4.59 33.10 10.87
CA GLU A 390 4.30 34.19 11.79
C GLU A 390 4.81 33.97 13.22
N THR A 391 5.01 32.70 13.62
CA THR A 391 5.25 32.32 15.02
C THR A 391 6.68 31.86 15.33
N GLU A 392 7.66 31.99 14.42
CA GLU A 392 9.05 31.47 14.56
C GLU A 392 9.12 29.99 14.97
N GLY A 393 8.24 29.16 14.42
CA GLY A 393 7.68 27.99 15.01
C GLY A 393 8.54 26.73 15.09
N THR A 394 8.55 26.20 16.30
CA THR A 394 8.90 24.81 16.59
C THR A 394 7.67 23.97 16.92
N LYS A 395 6.48 24.56 16.92
CA LYS A 395 5.23 23.92 17.39
C LYS A 395 4.48 23.22 16.26
N THR A 396 3.79 22.15 16.58
CA THR A 396 2.79 21.52 15.69
C THR A 396 1.51 22.36 15.72
N PHE A 397 0.99 22.69 14.53
CA PHE A 397 -0.29 23.39 14.37
C PHE A 397 -1.36 22.40 13.95
N VAL A 398 -2.55 22.61 14.46
CA VAL A 398 -3.77 21.83 14.12
C VAL A 398 -4.89 22.82 13.83
N ASP A 399 -5.62 22.56 12.76
CA ASP A 399 -6.86 23.31 12.49
C ASP A 399 -7.87 22.40 11.79
N ALA A 400 -9.14 22.80 11.81
CA ALA A 400 -10.23 22.12 11.14
C ALA A 400 -11.05 23.11 10.32
N VAL A 401 -11.64 22.61 9.22
CA VAL A 401 -12.53 23.38 8.35
C VAL A 401 -13.69 22.50 7.90
N ILE A 402 -14.87 23.07 7.79
CA ILE A 402 -15.97 22.48 7.04
C ILE A 402 -15.96 23.09 5.65
N SER A 403 -16.00 22.25 4.63
CA SER A 403 -16.02 22.73 3.24
C SER A 403 -17.17 22.10 2.46
N GLU A 404 -17.62 22.79 1.41
CA GLU A 404 -18.72 22.36 0.53
C GLU A 404 -18.25 22.44 -0.92
N ASN A 405 -18.42 21.34 -1.69
CA ASN A 405 -18.13 21.28 -3.11
C ASN A 405 -19.31 21.80 -3.96
N GLU A 406 -19.17 21.77 -5.29
CA GLU A 406 -20.22 22.20 -6.23
C GLU A 406 -21.45 21.28 -6.19
N GLU A 407 -21.27 19.98 -5.91
CA GLU A 407 -22.34 19.00 -5.74
C GLU A 407 -23.04 19.12 -4.38
N LYS A 408 -22.60 20.07 -3.52
CA LYS A 408 -23.10 20.30 -2.15
C LYS A 408 -22.73 19.22 -1.15
N ASP A 409 -21.77 18.37 -1.48
CA ASP A 409 -21.19 17.49 -0.49
C ASP A 409 -20.34 18.29 0.48
N GLN A 410 -20.52 18.02 1.75
CA GLN A 410 -19.79 18.72 2.80
C GLN A 410 -18.76 17.79 3.45
N TYR A 411 -17.62 18.36 3.78
CA TYR A 411 -16.48 17.64 4.36
C TYR A 411 -16.02 18.33 5.64
N LEU A 412 -15.73 17.52 6.67
CA LEU A 412 -14.91 17.98 7.79
C LEU A 412 -13.46 17.58 7.51
N THR A 413 -12.57 18.53 7.48
CA THR A 413 -11.15 18.36 7.21
C THR A 413 -10.34 18.82 8.41
N ILE A 414 -9.48 17.96 8.96
CA ILE A 414 -8.57 18.26 10.07
C ILE A 414 -7.13 18.09 9.55
N SER A 415 -6.35 19.17 9.64
CA SER A 415 -4.95 19.18 9.18
C SER A 415 -4.01 19.49 10.33
N MET A 416 -2.87 18.80 10.33
CA MET A 416 -1.73 19.09 11.19
C MET A 416 -0.52 19.46 10.37
N LEU A 417 0.19 20.52 10.76
CA LEU A 417 1.49 20.89 10.22
C LEU A 417 2.54 20.75 11.32
N ARG A 418 3.58 19.98 11.07
CA ARG A 418 4.74 19.85 11.94
C ARG A 418 6.01 20.30 11.23
N PRO A 419 6.74 21.28 11.77
CA PRO A 419 8.07 21.63 11.30
C PRO A 419 9.04 20.47 11.57
N MET A 420 10.02 20.29 10.69
CA MET A 420 11.08 19.31 10.81
C MET A 420 12.45 20.00 10.71
N PRO A 421 12.91 20.65 11.79
CA PRO A 421 14.18 21.39 11.78
C PRO A 421 15.38 20.52 11.40
N GLU A 422 15.33 19.22 11.75
CA GLU A 422 16.41 18.26 11.50
C GLU A 422 16.62 17.96 9.99
N LEU A 423 15.65 18.30 9.16
CA LEU A 423 15.67 18.11 7.70
C LEU A 423 15.62 19.46 6.95
N ASN A 424 16.48 20.40 7.33
CA ASN A 424 16.58 21.73 6.70
C ASN A 424 15.29 22.56 6.76
N ASN A 425 14.60 22.58 7.89
CA ASN A 425 13.33 23.26 8.11
C ASN A 425 12.19 22.86 7.14
N ASN A 426 12.24 21.65 6.62
CA ASN A 426 11.12 21.10 5.89
C ASN A 426 9.92 20.91 6.84
N ALA A 427 8.74 21.27 6.38
CA ALA A 427 7.50 20.94 7.09
C ALA A 427 6.81 19.75 6.44
N ASN A 428 6.20 18.92 7.24
CA ASN A 428 5.26 17.91 6.79
C ASN A 428 3.86 18.27 7.28
N SER A 429 2.89 18.17 6.41
CA SER A 429 1.51 18.24 6.83
C SER A 429 0.81 16.92 6.59
N VAL A 430 -0.09 16.60 7.49
CA VAL A 430 -0.99 15.45 7.37
C VAL A 430 -2.41 15.92 7.59
N THR A 431 -3.29 15.43 6.75
CA THR A 431 -4.69 15.78 6.74
C THR A 431 -5.52 14.51 6.75
N ILE A 432 -6.54 14.48 7.61
CA ILE A 432 -7.63 13.54 7.55
C ILE A 432 -8.91 14.33 7.31
N GLY A 433 -9.77 13.83 6.42
CA GLY A 433 -11.06 14.43 6.19
C GLY A 433 -12.11 13.37 5.91
N PHE A 434 -13.36 13.69 6.16
CA PHE A 434 -14.50 12.79 5.95
C PHE A 434 -15.72 13.55 5.47
N VAL A 435 -16.49 12.89 4.60
CA VAL A 435 -17.77 13.40 4.12
C VAL A 435 -18.73 13.49 5.31
N LEU A 436 -19.46 14.59 5.41
CA LEU A 436 -20.44 14.80 6.47
C LEU A 436 -21.71 13.96 6.24
N THR A 437 -21.55 12.64 6.24
CA THR A 437 -22.64 11.67 6.20
C THR A 437 -23.51 11.77 7.46
N GLU A 438 -24.67 11.13 7.47
CA GLU A 438 -25.53 11.07 8.64
C GLU A 438 -24.82 10.47 9.87
N ALA A 439 -23.95 9.47 9.66
CA ALA A 439 -23.16 8.86 10.73
C ALA A 439 -22.20 9.87 11.37
N VAL A 440 -21.52 10.68 10.55
CA VAL A 440 -20.61 11.74 11.02
C VAL A 440 -21.39 12.82 11.78
N ARG A 441 -22.52 13.31 11.20
CA ARG A 441 -23.34 14.36 11.81
C ARG A 441 -23.93 13.97 13.17
N ARG A 442 -24.25 12.69 13.37
CA ARG A 442 -24.74 12.20 14.66
C ARG A 442 -23.65 12.14 15.73
N LYS A 443 -22.43 11.80 15.36
CA LYS A 443 -21.35 11.55 16.32
C LYS A 443 -20.50 12.79 16.61
N VAL A 444 -20.28 13.67 15.63
CA VAL A 444 -19.44 14.86 15.77
C VAL A 444 -20.29 16.06 16.17
N GLN A 445 -20.26 16.44 17.46
CA GLN A 445 -21.11 17.48 18.01
C GLN A 445 -20.63 18.91 17.68
N PHE A 446 -19.33 19.10 17.51
CA PHE A 446 -18.74 20.43 17.22
C PHE A 446 -18.94 20.91 15.77
N LEU A 447 -19.67 20.17 14.92
CA LEU A 447 -19.96 20.63 13.55
C LEU A 447 -20.78 21.93 13.51
N ASN A 448 -21.50 22.23 14.60
CA ASN A 448 -22.29 23.45 14.74
C ASN A 448 -21.54 24.59 15.46
N ASP A 449 -20.25 24.41 15.74
CA ASP A 449 -19.43 25.45 16.36
C ASP A 449 -19.28 26.65 15.41
N PRO A 450 -19.72 27.84 15.80
CA PRO A 450 -19.62 29.04 14.95
C PRO A 450 -18.16 29.50 14.72
N THR A 451 -17.20 28.97 15.47
CA THR A 451 -15.78 29.27 15.28
C THR A 451 -15.13 28.40 14.22
N LEU A 452 -15.75 27.28 13.82
CA LEU A 452 -15.30 26.49 12.69
C LEU A 452 -15.47 27.26 11.38
N LYS A 453 -14.42 27.37 10.63
CA LYS A 453 -14.48 27.99 9.30
C LYS A 453 -15.32 27.15 8.37
N PHE A 454 -16.14 27.83 7.58
CA PHE A 454 -16.91 27.21 6.51
C PHE A 454 -16.44 27.80 5.17
N GLU A 455 -16.00 26.94 4.24
CA GLU A 455 -15.49 27.34 2.94
C GLU A 455 -16.31 26.71 1.81
N LYS A 456 -16.82 27.54 0.90
CA LYS A 456 -17.36 27.08 -0.38
C LYS A 456 -16.27 27.16 -1.41
N LEU A 457 -15.94 26.01 -2.00
CA LEU A 457 -14.91 25.91 -3.00
C LEU A 457 -15.57 25.91 -4.39
N GLY A 458 -15.06 26.74 -5.28
CA GLY A 458 -15.52 26.85 -6.66
C GLY A 458 -14.92 25.74 -7.56
N ASN A 459 -15.00 25.97 -8.86
CA ASN A 459 -14.71 24.98 -9.90
C ASN A 459 -13.31 24.35 -9.79
N VAL A 460 -13.27 23.04 -9.68
CA VAL A 460 -12.06 22.21 -9.56
C VAL A 460 -11.26 22.16 -10.89
N ALA A 461 -11.85 22.55 -12.01
CA ALA A 461 -11.23 22.48 -13.34
C ALA A 461 -9.97 23.38 -13.52
N GLU A 462 -9.71 24.32 -12.60
CA GLU A 462 -8.52 25.19 -12.62
C GLU A 462 -7.30 24.59 -11.91
N LEU A 463 -7.43 23.39 -11.33
CA LEU A 463 -6.34 22.72 -10.64
C LEU A 463 -5.40 22.03 -11.62
N HIS A 464 -4.19 22.55 -11.76
CA HIS A 464 -3.12 21.83 -12.43
C HIS A 464 -2.84 20.50 -11.70
N TYR A 465 -2.92 19.39 -12.43
CA TYR A 465 -2.60 18.05 -11.95
C TYR A 465 -1.16 18.00 -11.43
N GLU A 466 -0.99 17.99 -10.12
CA GLU A 466 0.26 17.61 -9.49
C GLU A 466 0.28 16.08 -9.39
N THR A 467 1.14 15.42 -10.18
CA THR A 467 1.32 13.96 -10.07
C THR A 467 1.84 13.62 -8.67
N PRO A 468 1.23 12.66 -7.95
CA PRO A 468 1.56 12.36 -6.55
C PRO A 468 2.98 11.88 -6.28
N TYR A 469 3.72 11.51 -7.34
CA TYR A 469 5.04 10.92 -7.22
C TYR A 469 5.98 11.57 -8.24
N ALA A 470 6.95 12.35 -7.74
CA ALA A 470 8.03 12.84 -8.57
C ALA A 470 8.82 11.65 -9.14
N LEU A 471 9.03 11.65 -10.43
CA LEU A 471 9.83 10.66 -11.15
C LEU A 471 11.23 10.60 -10.53
N ARG A 472 11.54 9.51 -9.80
CA ARG A 472 12.90 9.22 -9.36
C ARG A 472 13.75 8.99 -10.60
N LYS A 473 14.82 9.77 -10.74
CA LYS A 473 15.73 9.57 -11.85
C LYS A 473 16.41 8.20 -11.70
N LYS A 474 16.20 7.32 -12.65
CA LYS A 474 16.73 5.93 -12.70
C LYS A 474 18.23 5.86 -12.34
N ARG A 475 19.00 6.85 -12.74
CA ARG A 475 20.44 6.98 -12.42
C ARG A 475 20.73 7.14 -10.92
N ASP A 476 19.86 7.82 -10.18
CA ASP A 476 20.01 8.00 -8.72
C ASP A 476 19.77 6.69 -7.97
N GLU A 477 18.88 5.84 -8.49
CA GLU A 477 18.58 4.52 -7.92
C GLU A 477 19.76 3.56 -8.10
N GLU A 478 20.38 3.54 -9.28
CA GLU A 478 21.54 2.71 -9.57
C GLU A 478 22.74 3.06 -8.67
N ILE A 479 23.00 4.36 -8.44
CA ILE A 479 24.09 4.82 -7.56
C ILE A 479 23.82 4.44 -6.10
N LYS A 480 22.59 4.60 -5.62
CA LYS A 480 22.20 4.23 -4.26
C LYS A 480 22.27 2.72 -4.04
N MET A 481 21.90 1.95 -5.06
CA MET A 481 21.97 0.49 -5.01
C MET A 481 23.41 0.00 -4.92
N ALA A 482 24.34 0.60 -5.67
CA ALA A 482 25.76 0.28 -5.60
C ALA A 482 26.37 0.55 -4.21
N GLU A 483 25.98 1.63 -3.55
CA GLU A 483 26.41 1.91 -2.17
C GLU A 483 25.80 0.93 -1.16
N TYR A 484 24.54 0.54 -1.35
CA TYR A 484 23.91 -0.50 -0.53
C TYR A 484 24.63 -1.84 -0.64
N ASP A 485 25.01 -2.26 -1.86
CA ASP A 485 25.76 -3.51 -2.10
C ASP A 485 27.13 -3.47 -1.42
N ARG A 486 27.82 -2.31 -1.45
CA ARG A 486 29.09 -2.11 -0.76
C ARG A 486 28.93 -2.25 0.76
N LEU A 487 27.95 -1.56 1.34
CA LEU A 487 27.63 -1.65 2.75
C LEU A 487 27.33 -3.09 3.20
N THR A 488 26.54 -3.81 2.40
CA THR A 488 26.17 -5.21 2.69
C THR A 488 27.40 -6.13 2.70
N LYS A 489 28.32 -5.94 1.76
CA LYS A 489 29.58 -6.71 1.72
C LYS A 489 30.45 -6.44 2.95
N GLU A 490 30.61 -5.19 3.36
CA GLU A 490 31.41 -4.81 4.52
C GLU A 490 30.83 -5.38 5.81
N LEU A 491 29.50 -5.33 6.00
CA LEU A 491 28.83 -5.91 7.18
C LEU A 491 28.94 -7.43 7.23
N ASN A 492 28.78 -8.11 6.09
CA ASN A 492 28.88 -9.58 6.04
C ASN A 492 30.35 -10.05 6.23
N SER A 493 31.34 -9.27 5.80
CA SER A 493 32.75 -9.59 6.03
C SER A 493 33.20 -9.38 7.47
N SER A 494 32.58 -8.46 8.19
CA SER A 494 32.90 -8.19 9.62
C SER A 494 32.28 -9.21 10.60
N VAL A 495 31.41 -10.10 10.13
CA VAL A 495 30.81 -11.19 10.93
C VAL A 495 31.67 -12.47 10.87
N THR A 496 32.68 -12.52 10.01
CA THR A 496 33.53 -13.70 9.79
C THR A 496 34.87 -13.63 10.53
N VAL A 497 35.04 -12.71 11.50
CA VAL A 497 36.22 -12.62 12.37
C VAL A 497 35.89 -12.94 13.82
#